data_8acb64e1aef682510047d4901fa67d4b
#
_entry.id   8acb64e1aef682510047d4901fa67d4b
#
_cell.length_a   1.000
_cell.length_b   1.000
_cell.length_c   1.000
_cell.angle_alpha   90.00
_cell.angle_beta   90.00
_cell.angle_gamma   90.00
#
_symmetry.space_group_name_H-M   'P 1'
#
loop_
_entity.id
_entity.type
_entity.pdbx_description
1 polymer ?
#
loop_
_entity_poly.entity_id
_entity_poly.type
_entity_poly.pdbx_seq_one_letter_code
_entity_poly.pdbx_strand_id
1 'polypeptide(L)'
;MSTTIGNLIDRIYREYLEPPDSVESYSYLTGAISTTGQTTFNYEEDLFSTEEEDALDAGAIIEIGQEIMFSKSLNVVTNEVTVQRGARGTTATTHDAGSIIKIAPAFTRKSIYDAVSDQIKNLFPTIYATETLSLTSGTGYRLLGNHGSDQDSY
;
A
#
# COMPACT_ATOMS: atom_id res chain seq x y z
N MET A 1 18.27 11.75 2.08
CA MET A 1 17.23 11.06 1.28
C MET A 1 15.95 11.06 2.08
N SER A 2 14.86 11.56 1.55
CA SER A 2 13.57 11.50 2.23
C SER A 2 13.00 10.08 2.07
N THR A 3 12.84 9.37 3.18
CA THR A 3 12.22 8.04 3.17
C THR A 3 10.71 8.22 3.32
N THR A 4 9.96 7.90 2.30
CA THR A 4 8.49 7.88 2.36
C THR A 4 8.01 6.63 3.08
N ILE A 5 6.79 6.66 3.63
CA ILE A 5 6.16 5.47 4.24
C ILE A 5 6.10 4.31 3.23
N GLY A 6 5.87 4.60 1.95
CA GLY A 6 5.90 3.58 0.90
C GLY A 6 7.24 2.86 0.80
N ASN A 7 8.34 3.62 0.76
CA ASN A 7 9.69 3.03 0.73
C ASN A 7 10.01 2.21 2.00
N LEU A 8 9.48 2.62 3.15
CA LEU A 8 9.65 1.87 4.39
C LEU A 8 8.90 0.53 4.33
N ILE A 9 7.68 0.54 3.83
CA ILE A 9 6.86 -0.67 3.65
C ILE A 9 7.55 -1.64 2.69
N ASP A 10 8.04 -1.15 1.55
CA ASP A 10 8.77 -1.96 0.57
C ASP A 10 10.04 -2.58 1.15
N ARG A 11 10.73 -1.85 2.01
CA ARG A 11 11.91 -2.32 2.69
C ARG A 11 11.59 -3.39 3.73
N ILE A 12 10.54 -3.18 4.55
CA ILE A 12 10.08 -4.16 5.54
C ILE A 12 9.69 -5.46 4.82
N TYR A 13 8.95 -5.35 3.72
CA TYR A 13 8.53 -6.49 2.95
C TYR A 13 9.74 -7.31 2.48
N ARG A 14 10.67 -6.70 1.75
CA ARG A 14 11.85 -7.38 1.17
C ARG A 14 12.83 -7.92 2.20
N GLU A 15 13.07 -7.19 3.30
CA GLU A 15 14.12 -7.54 4.25
C GLU A 15 13.65 -8.51 5.34
N TYR A 16 12.36 -8.53 5.65
CA TYR A 16 11.87 -9.25 6.83
C TYR A 16 10.67 -10.18 6.59
N LEU A 17 9.88 -9.94 5.56
CA LEU A 17 8.63 -10.66 5.36
C LEU A 17 8.63 -11.54 4.10
N GLU A 18 9.49 -11.26 3.14
CA GLU A 18 9.64 -12.09 1.95
C GLU A 18 10.51 -13.30 2.32
N PRO A 19 9.94 -14.50 2.49
CA PRO A 19 10.73 -15.69 2.79
C PRO A 19 11.62 -16.00 1.59
N PRO A 20 12.89 -16.37 1.79
CA PRO A 20 13.84 -16.59 0.70
C PRO A 20 13.44 -17.72 -0.24
N ASP A 21 12.52 -18.60 0.17
CA ASP A 21 12.07 -19.77 -0.59
C ASP A 21 10.55 -19.76 -0.87
N SER A 22 9.83 -18.69 -0.55
CA SER A 22 8.41 -18.62 -0.88
C SER A 22 8.25 -18.18 -2.32
N VAL A 23 7.72 -19.07 -3.12
CA VAL A 23 7.15 -18.71 -4.41
C VAL A 23 5.82 -18.01 -4.11
N GLU A 24 5.82 -16.67 -3.98
CA GLU A 24 4.58 -15.94 -4.06
C GLU A 24 4.03 -16.12 -5.47
N SER A 25 2.79 -16.57 -5.59
CA SER A 25 2.11 -16.65 -6.86
C SER A 25 1.88 -15.25 -7.39
N TYR A 26 2.47 -14.93 -8.52
CA TYR A 26 2.32 -13.63 -9.15
C TYR A 26 2.15 -13.77 -10.66
N SER A 27 1.50 -12.81 -11.26
CA SER A 27 1.37 -12.65 -12.70
C SER A 27 1.46 -11.16 -13.07
N TYR A 28 1.23 -10.85 -14.32
CA TYR A 28 1.24 -9.48 -14.81
C TYR A 28 -0.07 -9.15 -15.52
N LEU A 29 -0.48 -7.89 -15.43
CA LEU A 29 -1.57 -7.37 -16.24
C LEU A 29 -1.16 -7.33 -17.72
N THR A 30 -1.92 -7.98 -18.60
CA THR A 30 -1.69 -7.88 -20.04
C THR A 30 -2.22 -6.56 -20.62
N GLY A 31 -3.23 -5.98 -20.00
CA GLY A 31 -3.81 -4.68 -20.36
C GLY A 31 -4.00 -3.78 -19.14
N ALA A 32 -4.01 -2.48 -19.34
CA ALA A 32 -4.21 -1.54 -18.24
C ALA A 32 -5.64 -1.61 -17.67
N ILE A 33 -5.76 -1.44 -16.36
CA ILE A 33 -7.02 -1.14 -15.70
C ILE A 33 -7.17 0.39 -15.72
N SER A 34 -7.89 0.90 -16.72
CA SER A 34 -7.92 2.33 -17.04
C SER A 34 -8.91 3.13 -16.19
N THR A 35 -9.86 2.47 -15.54
CA THR A 35 -10.87 3.13 -14.71
C THR A 35 -11.05 2.43 -13.36
N THR A 36 -11.44 3.18 -12.35
CA THR A 36 -11.72 2.65 -11.01
C THR A 36 -12.96 1.75 -10.96
N GLY A 37 -13.85 1.87 -11.95
CA GLY A 37 -15.06 1.04 -12.07
C GLY A 37 -14.87 -0.25 -12.85
N GLN A 38 -13.71 -0.45 -13.48
CA GLN A 38 -13.43 -1.66 -14.24
C GLN A 38 -13.25 -2.85 -13.29
N THR A 39 -14.05 -3.89 -13.47
CA THR A 39 -14.09 -5.06 -12.60
C THR A 39 -13.52 -6.32 -13.24
N THR A 40 -13.07 -6.24 -14.49
CA THR A 40 -12.44 -7.35 -15.22
C THR A 40 -11.09 -6.93 -15.75
N PHE A 41 -10.14 -7.84 -15.74
CA PHE A 41 -8.82 -7.65 -16.36
C PHE A 41 -8.23 -8.99 -16.79
N ASN A 42 -7.29 -8.94 -17.72
CA ASN A 42 -6.57 -10.10 -18.20
C ASN A 42 -5.17 -10.19 -17.58
N TYR A 43 -4.73 -11.41 -17.32
CA TYR A 43 -3.43 -11.73 -16.78
C TYR A 43 -2.58 -12.54 -17.76
N GLU A 44 -1.29 -12.61 -17.53
CA GLU A 44 -0.35 -13.33 -18.35
C GLU A 44 -0.33 -14.82 -17.98
N GLU A 45 -0.60 -15.69 -18.95
CA GLU A 45 -0.83 -17.14 -18.78
C GLU A 45 0.41 -17.91 -18.33
N ASP A 46 1.62 -17.50 -18.79
CA ASP A 46 2.83 -18.30 -18.67
C ASP A 46 3.37 -18.46 -17.23
N LEU A 47 2.74 -17.85 -16.24
CA LEU A 47 3.23 -17.79 -14.86
C LEU A 47 2.40 -18.59 -13.87
N PHE A 48 1.27 -19.11 -14.28
CA PHE A 48 0.43 -19.93 -13.41
C PHE A 48 0.59 -21.42 -13.73
N SER A 49 0.94 -22.18 -12.71
CA SER A 49 0.65 -23.60 -12.70
C SER A 49 -0.86 -23.81 -12.53
N THR A 50 -1.40 -24.96 -12.91
CA THR A 50 -2.80 -25.31 -12.68
C THR A 50 -3.24 -25.19 -11.22
N GLU A 51 -2.33 -25.32 -10.28
CA GLU A 51 -2.57 -25.12 -8.83
C GLU A 51 -2.75 -23.66 -8.47
N GLU A 52 -2.16 -22.72 -9.23
CA GLU A 52 -2.27 -21.29 -9.03
C GLU A 52 -3.53 -20.70 -9.66
N GLU A 53 -4.04 -21.31 -10.73
CA GLU A 53 -5.37 -21.01 -11.28
C GLU A 53 -6.47 -21.36 -10.26
N ASP A 54 -6.33 -22.48 -9.54
CA ASP A 54 -7.22 -22.84 -8.44
C ASP A 54 -7.13 -21.83 -7.28
N ALA A 55 -5.98 -21.19 -7.08
CA ALA A 55 -5.80 -20.15 -6.08
C ALA A 55 -6.51 -18.82 -6.42
N LEU A 56 -6.88 -18.61 -7.68
CA LEU A 56 -7.66 -17.45 -8.14
C LEU A 56 -9.18 -17.66 -8.03
N ASP A 57 -9.63 -18.77 -7.50
CA ASP A 57 -11.04 -19.07 -7.29
C ASP A 57 -11.79 -17.96 -6.53
N ALA A 58 -13.11 -18.04 -6.57
CA ALA A 58 -13.96 -17.04 -5.94
C ALA A 58 -13.61 -16.82 -4.47
N GLY A 59 -13.29 -15.59 -4.12
CA GLY A 59 -12.89 -15.18 -2.77
C GLY A 59 -11.38 -15.06 -2.57
N ALA A 60 -10.54 -15.43 -3.55
CA ALA A 60 -9.10 -15.22 -3.48
C ALA A 60 -8.76 -13.73 -3.36
N ILE A 61 -7.72 -13.46 -2.57
CA ILE A 61 -7.18 -12.10 -2.42
C ILE A 61 -6.20 -11.84 -3.55
N ILE A 62 -6.41 -10.74 -4.25
CA ILE A 62 -5.52 -10.24 -5.28
C ILE A 62 -5.00 -8.89 -4.83
N GLU A 63 -3.69 -8.66 -4.95
CA GLU A 63 -3.08 -7.37 -4.68
C GLU A 63 -2.38 -6.85 -5.94
N ILE A 64 -2.74 -5.62 -6.35
CA ILE A 64 -2.06 -4.89 -7.41
C ILE A 64 -1.67 -3.51 -6.86
N GLY A 65 -0.35 -3.29 -6.72
CA GLY A 65 0.16 -2.08 -6.09
C GLY A 65 -0.27 -1.97 -4.63
N GLN A 66 -1.15 -1.03 -4.33
CA GLN A 66 -1.72 -0.82 -2.98
C GLN A 66 -3.19 -1.21 -2.89
N GLU A 67 -3.76 -1.68 -3.97
CA GLU A 67 -5.16 -2.09 -3.99
C GLU A 67 -5.31 -3.57 -3.74
N ILE A 68 -6.24 -3.91 -2.85
CA ILE A 68 -6.68 -5.28 -2.60
C ILE A 68 -8.03 -5.49 -3.30
N MET A 69 -8.16 -6.62 -3.96
CA MET A 69 -9.35 -7.06 -4.66
C MET A 69 -9.72 -8.46 -4.21
N PHE A 70 -10.99 -8.83 -4.34
CA PHE A 70 -11.43 -10.23 -4.22
C PHE A 70 -11.78 -10.78 -5.59
N SER A 71 -11.24 -11.94 -5.94
CA SER A 71 -11.66 -12.69 -7.10
C SER A 71 -13.12 -13.11 -6.96
N LYS A 72 -13.91 -12.93 -8.00
CA LYS A 72 -15.30 -13.41 -8.09
C LYS A 72 -15.43 -14.62 -9.02
N SER A 73 -14.72 -14.58 -10.11
CA SER A 73 -14.69 -15.66 -11.09
C SER A 73 -13.45 -15.56 -11.96
N LEU A 74 -12.99 -16.69 -12.42
CA LEU A 74 -11.88 -16.85 -13.34
C LEU A 74 -12.38 -17.47 -14.65
N ASN A 75 -11.92 -16.95 -15.77
CA ASN A 75 -12.09 -17.56 -17.07
C ASN A 75 -10.71 -17.93 -17.64
N VAL A 76 -10.33 -19.17 -17.46
CA VAL A 76 -9.02 -19.70 -17.89
C VAL A 76 -8.85 -19.72 -19.42
N VAL A 77 -9.95 -19.72 -20.19
CA VAL A 77 -9.88 -19.74 -21.66
C VAL A 77 -9.45 -18.38 -22.22
N THR A 78 -9.83 -17.31 -21.53
CA THR A 78 -9.55 -15.93 -21.94
C THR A 78 -8.54 -15.26 -21.03
N ASN A 79 -8.03 -15.96 -20.01
CA ASN A 79 -7.16 -15.42 -18.95
C ASN A 79 -7.74 -14.15 -18.33
N GLU A 80 -9.05 -14.14 -18.09
CA GLU A 80 -9.78 -13.02 -17.56
C GLU A 80 -10.25 -13.31 -16.13
N VAL A 81 -9.97 -12.39 -15.23
CA VAL A 81 -10.45 -12.43 -13.85
C VAL A 81 -11.49 -11.33 -13.65
N THR A 82 -12.61 -11.71 -13.02
CA THR A 82 -13.62 -10.76 -12.53
C THR A 82 -13.40 -10.55 -11.03
N VAL A 83 -13.34 -9.30 -10.60
CA VAL A 83 -13.00 -8.95 -9.21
C VAL A 83 -14.00 -7.98 -8.58
N GLN A 84 -13.99 -7.99 -7.25
CA GLN A 84 -14.50 -6.89 -6.45
C GLN A 84 -13.34 -5.98 -6.08
N ARG A 85 -13.41 -4.71 -6.51
CA ARG A 85 -12.39 -3.69 -6.31
C ARG A 85 -12.45 -3.08 -4.92
N GLY A 86 -11.32 -2.49 -4.49
CA GLY A 86 -11.24 -1.70 -3.26
C GLY A 86 -11.56 -2.47 -2.00
N ALA A 87 -11.15 -3.74 -1.91
CA ALA A 87 -11.41 -4.60 -0.77
C ALA A 87 -10.57 -4.22 0.46
N ARG A 88 -10.97 -4.66 1.64
CA ARG A 88 -10.27 -4.48 2.92
C ARG A 88 -9.86 -3.03 3.23
N GLY A 89 -10.68 -2.07 2.82
CA GLY A 89 -10.43 -0.65 3.10
C GLY A 89 -9.37 -0.01 2.20
N THR A 90 -9.01 -0.66 1.09
CA THR A 90 -8.22 -0.03 0.03
C THR A 90 -9.13 0.73 -0.93
N THR A 91 -8.55 1.62 -1.72
CA THR A 91 -9.28 2.39 -2.74
C THR A 91 -8.98 1.84 -4.12
N ALA A 92 -10.01 1.69 -4.95
CA ALA A 92 -9.84 1.31 -6.34
C ALA A 92 -9.05 2.39 -7.10
N THR A 93 -7.99 1.98 -7.78
CA THR A 93 -7.11 2.85 -8.57
C THR A 93 -6.91 2.31 -9.98
N THR A 94 -6.34 3.11 -10.86
CA THR A 94 -5.90 2.66 -12.17
C THR A 94 -4.57 1.92 -12.06
N HIS A 95 -4.35 0.93 -12.93
CA HIS A 95 -3.11 0.16 -12.99
C HIS A 95 -2.65 0.04 -14.43
N ASP A 96 -1.37 0.24 -14.65
CA ASP A 96 -0.78 0.13 -15.98
C ASP A 96 -0.62 -1.33 -16.43
N ALA A 97 -0.60 -1.58 -17.72
CA ALA A 97 -0.20 -2.85 -18.27
C ALA A 97 1.21 -3.23 -17.78
N GLY A 98 1.43 -4.51 -17.50
CA GLY A 98 2.67 -4.99 -16.90
C GLY A 98 2.76 -4.81 -15.38
N SER A 99 1.72 -4.27 -14.72
CA SER A 99 1.67 -4.24 -13.26
C SER A 99 1.62 -5.65 -12.68
N ILE A 100 2.36 -5.86 -11.60
CA ILE A 100 2.41 -7.17 -10.91
C ILE A 100 1.10 -7.43 -10.20
N ILE A 101 0.54 -8.60 -10.43
CA ILE A 101 -0.61 -9.17 -9.75
C ILE A 101 -0.07 -10.17 -8.73
N LYS A 102 -0.27 -9.94 -7.45
CA LYS A 102 0.04 -10.91 -6.40
C LYS A 102 -1.23 -11.66 -6.00
N ILE A 103 -1.14 -12.98 -5.93
CA ILE A 103 -2.27 -13.86 -5.62
C ILE A 103 -2.06 -14.43 -4.23
N ALA A 104 -3.09 -14.29 -3.40
CA ALA A 104 -3.09 -14.76 -2.02
C ALA A 104 -1.80 -14.43 -1.24
N PRO A 105 -1.29 -13.18 -1.31
CA PRO A 105 -0.04 -12.84 -0.64
C PRO A 105 -0.15 -13.08 0.86
N ALA A 106 0.90 -13.67 1.46
CA ALA A 106 0.96 -13.91 2.89
C ALA A 106 0.83 -12.61 3.69
N PHE A 107 1.41 -11.55 3.18
CA PHE A 107 1.32 -10.20 3.75
C PHE A 107 0.95 -9.20 2.66
N THR A 108 -0.18 -8.51 2.83
CA THR A 108 -0.55 -7.42 1.93
C THR A 108 0.16 -6.13 2.33
N ARG A 109 0.45 -5.26 1.37
CA ARG A 109 0.99 -3.92 1.65
C ARG A 109 0.12 -3.13 2.63
N LYS A 110 -1.20 -3.31 2.53
CA LYS A 110 -2.16 -2.68 3.44
C LYS A 110 -1.98 -3.16 4.87
N SER A 111 -1.80 -4.46 5.11
CA SER A 111 -1.59 -5.00 6.46
C SER A 111 -0.30 -4.47 7.10
N ILE A 112 0.77 -4.35 6.31
CA ILE A 112 2.03 -3.76 6.77
C ILE A 112 1.85 -2.27 7.09
N TYR A 113 1.16 -1.54 6.21
CA TYR A 113 0.87 -0.13 6.44
C TYR A 113 0.07 0.08 7.73
N ASP A 114 -0.96 -0.74 7.96
CA ASP A 114 -1.78 -0.63 9.17
C ASP A 114 -0.96 -0.94 10.43
N ALA A 115 -0.14 -1.97 10.39
CA ALA A 115 0.74 -2.32 11.51
C ALA A 115 1.73 -1.19 11.82
N VAL A 116 2.37 -0.61 10.80
CA VAL A 116 3.29 0.53 10.97
C VAL A 116 2.54 1.75 11.50
N SER A 117 1.35 2.04 10.95
CA SER A 117 0.54 3.18 11.39
C SER A 117 0.11 3.05 12.85
N ASP A 118 -0.26 1.85 13.26
CA ASP A 118 -0.66 1.59 14.65
C ASP A 118 0.53 1.70 15.61
N GLN A 119 1.73 1.25 15.20
CA GLN A 119 2.93 1.46 15.99
C GLN A 119 3.27 2.95 16.12
N ILE A 120 3.16 3.72 15.05
CA ILE A 120 3.39 5.17 15.10
C ILE A 120 2.40 5.86 16.05
N LYS A 121 1.12 5.49 16.00
CA LYS A 121 0.10 6.03 16.91
C LYS A 121 0.39 5.69 18.37
N ASN A 122 0.91 4.49 18.64
CA ASN A 122 1.28 4.05 19.99
C ASN A 122 2.53 4.75 20.53
N LEU A 123 3.36 5.32 19.66
CA LEU A 123 4.50 6.16 20.08
C LEU A 123 4.06 7.56 20.55
N PHE A 124 2.80 7.97 20.28
CA PHE A 124 2.22 9.17 20.86
C PHE A 124 1.91 8.91 22.37
N PRO A 125 2.28 9.79 23.29
CA PRO A 125 2.63 11.21 23.18
C PRO A 125 4.13 11.54 23.10
N THR A 126 4.98 10.59 22.87
CA THR A 126 6.44 10.75 22.95
C THR A 126 7.05 11.46 21.73
N ILE A 127 6.33 11.51 20.62
CA ILE A 127 6.78 12.22 19.43
C ILE A 127 6.17 13.63 19.44
N TYR A 128 7.02 14.62 19.66
CA TYR A 128 6.64 16.02 19.51
C TYR A 128 6.53 16.36 18.02
N ALA A 129 5.48 17.10 17.64
CA ALA A 129 5.38 17.65 16.31
C ALA A 129 6.54 18.63 16.08
N THR A 130 7.27 18.46 14.99
CA THR A 130 8.26 19.46 14.56
C THR A 130 7.57 20.44 13.63
N GLU A 131 7.58 21.70 14.01
CA GLU A 131 7.08 22.79 13.20
C GLU A 131 8.25 23.45 12.46
N THR A 132 8.11 23.64 11.17
CA THR A 132 9.11 24.37 10.38
C THR A 132 8.77 25.85 10.44
N LEU A 133 9.57 26.62 11.17
CA LEU A 133 9.47 28.08 11.20
C LEU A 133 10.28 28.69 10.05
N SER A 134 9.60 29.42 9.19
CA SER A 134 10.27 30.28 8.22
C SER A 134 10.62 31.60 8.88
N LEU A 135 11.92 31.80 9.12
CA LEU A 135 12.43 33.07 9.62
C LEU A 135 12.65 34.03 8.45
N THR A 136 11.90 35.13 8.44
CA THR A 136 12.15 36.22 7.51
C THR A 136 13.16 37.17 8.16
N SER A 137 14.16 37.58 7.37
CA SER A 137 15.18 38.53 7.83
C SER A 137 14.51 39.81 8.40
N GLY A 138 14.83 40.14 9.66
CA GLY A 138 14.31 41.33 10.34
C GLY A 138 13.21 41.07 11.37
N THR A 139 12.74 39.85 11.52
CA THR A 139 11.83 39.45 12.61
C THR A 139 12.62 38.84 13.77
N GLY A 140 12.42 39.35 14.94
CA GLY A 140 13.05 38.78 16.15
C GLY A 140 12.55 37.37 16.45
N TYR A 141 13.40 36.54 17.02
CA TYR A 141 13.07 35.16 17.41
C TYR A 141 12.02 35.14 18.48
N ARG A 142 11.05 34.29 18.36
CA ARG A 142 10.20 33.91 19.46
C ARG A 142 10.55 32.45 19.81
N LEU A 143 11.03 32.23 20.99
CA LEU A 143 11.25 30.88 21.50
C LEU A 143 9.90 30.19 21.66
N LEU A 144 9.67 29.13 20.89
CA LEU A 144 8.55 28.24 21.09
C LEU A 144 8.75 27.47 22.38
N GLY A 145 7.86 27.62 23.32
CA GLY A 145 7.87 26.85 24.55
C GLY A 145 7.71 27.62 25.82
N ASN A 146 7.72 28.94 25.79
CA ASN A 146 7.39 29.70 26.98
C ASN A 146 5.90 30.04 27.00
N HIS A 147 5.13 29.13 27.54
CA HIS A 147 3.75 29.39 27.97
C HIS A 147 3.75 30.11 29.30
N GLY A 148 4.63 31.06 29.42
CA GLY A 148 4.58 32.02 30.50
C GLY A 148 3.67 33.15 30.08
N SER A 149 2.55 33.24 30.71
CA SER A 149 1.82 34.46 30.85
C SER A 149 2.69 35.48 31.61
N ASP A 150 3.66 36.04 30.95
CA ASP A 150 4.38 37.16 31.53
C ASP A 150 3.81 38.44 30.94
N GLN A 151 2.94 38.91 31.70
CA GLN A 151 2.65 40.28 31.97
C GLN A 151 3.98 40.96 32.38
N ASP A 152 4.72 41.46 31.46
CA ASP A 152 5.72 42.48 31.80
C ASP A 152 5.27 43.81 31.24
N SER A 153 4.49 44.44 32.10
CA SER A 153 4.43 45.86 32.21
C SER A 153 5.73 46.36 32.82
N TYR A 154 6.50 47.04 31.99
CA TYR A 154 7.32 48.22 32.40
C TYR A 154 7.57 49.06 31.16
#